data_c55bc1894f9559863c67474d976c08a0
#
_entry.id   c55bc1894f9559863c67474d976c08a0
#
_cell.length_a   1.000
_cell.length_b   1.000
_cell.length_c   1.000
_cell.angle_alpha   90.00
_cell.angle_beta   90.00
_cell.angle_gamma   90.00
#
_symmetry.space_group_name_H-M   'P 1'
#
loop_
_entity.id
_entity.type
_entity.pdbx_description
1 polymer ?
#
loop_
_entity_poly.entity_id
_entity_poly.type
_entity_poly.pdbx_seq_one_letter_code
_entity_poly.pdbx_strand_id
1 'polypeptide(L)'
;MASSKETIVRRATRVRKQVKKVANGRPRLSVHRSSKNIYAQIIDDAKGHTLAAASTLDADFKSLKTGADSAAAAAVGKLVAERAAKAGVKEVVFDRGAYIYHGRVKALAEAAREAGLSF
;
A
#
# COMPACT_ATOMS: atom_id res chain seq x y z
N MET A 1 -10.81 26.12 12.54
CA MET A 1 -9.89 25.32 11.72
C MET A 1 -10.02 23.85 12.00
N ALA A 2 -10.01 23.02 10.96
CA ALA A 2 -9.99 21.57 11.15
C ALA A 2 -8.65 21.14 11.77
N SER A 3 -8.67 20.15 12.68
CA SER A 3 -7.46 19.59 13.23
C SER A 3 -6.67 18.82 12.16
N SER A 4 -5.39 18.57 12.39
CA SER A 4 -4.57 17.76 11.49
C SER A 4 -5.17 16.38 11.27
N LYS A 5 -5.75 15.78 12.32
CA LYS A 5 -6.40 14.47 12.25
C LYS A 5 -7.63 14.50 11.34
N GLU A 6 -8.46 15.54 11.44
CA GLU A 6 -9.64 15.70 10.57
C GLU A 6 -9.23 15.90 9.12
N THR A 7 -8.17 16.66 8.87
CA THR A 7 -7.65 16.89 7.52
C THR A 7 -7.16 15.58 6.91
N ILE A 8 -6.45 14.75 7.68
CA ILE A 8 -5.96 13.44 7.23
C ILE A 8 -7.13 12.53 6.87
N VAL A 9 -8.17 12.48 7.70
CA VAL A 9 -9.37 11.66 7.45
C VAL A 9 -10.08 12.11 6.18
N ARG A 10 -10.22 13.41 5.96
CA ARG A 10 -10.85 13.96 4.74
C ARG A 10 -10.08 13.58 3.49
N ARG A 11 -8.76 13.68 3.52
CA ARG A 11 -7.88 13.31 2.39
C ARG A 11 -8.02 11.82 2.07
N ALA A 12 -7.96 10.97 3.09
CA ALA A 12 -8.10 9.52 2.92
C ALA A 12 -9.47 9.17 2.34
N THR A 13 -10.54 9.78 2.83
CA THR A 13 -11.90 9.56 2.34
C THR A 13 -12.02 9.97 0.88
N ARG A 14 -11.44 11.11 0.50
CA ARG A 14 -11.47 11.60 -0.89
C ARG A 14 -10.78 10.63 -1.83
N VAL A 15 -9.58 10.17 -1.47
CA VAL A 15 -8.80 9.21 -2.27
C VAL A 15 -9.57 7.90 -2.39
N ARG A 16 -10.15 7.41 -1.31
CA ARG A 16 -10.91 6.15 -1.31
C ARG A 16 -12.15 6.22 -2.20
N LYS A 17 -12.87 7.33 -2.23
CA LYS A 17 -14.00 7.53 -3.14
C LYS A 17 -13.54 7.46 -4.60
N GLN A 18 -12.43 8.09 -4.92
CA GLN A 18 -11.87 8.07 -6.26
C GLN A 18 -11.44 6.66 -6.66
N VAL A 19 -10.79 5.95 -5.75
CA VAL A 19 -10.37 4.56 -5.94
C VAL A 19 -11.57 3.66 -6.22
N LYS A 20 -12.66 3.78 -5.48
CA LYS A 20 -13.88 2.99 -5.68
C LYS A 20 -14.49 3.21 -7.05
N LYS A 21 -14.45 4.44 -7.58
CA LYS A 21 -14.98 4.76 -8.91
C LYS A 21 -14.22 4.02 -10.02
N VAL A 22 -12.91 3.85 -9.87
CA VAL A 22 -12.06 3.26 -10.91
C VAL A 22 -11.72 1.79 -10.66
N ALA A 23 -12.07 1.25 -9.49
CA ALA A 23 -11.69 -0.10 -9.09
C ALA A 23 -12.31 -1.18 -9.99
N ASN A 24 -13.59 -1.04 -10.34
CA ASN A 24 -14.28 -1.98 -11.22
C ASN A 24 -14.10 -3.44 -10.80
N GLY A 25 -14.27 -3.71 -9.50
CA GLY A 25 -14.13 -5.05 -8.92
C GLY A 25 -12.71 -5.47 -8.56
N ARG A 26 -11.72 -4.66 -8.88
CA ARG A 26 -10.32 -4.98 -8.54
C ARG A 26 -10.04 -4.78 -7.05
N PRO A 27 -9.18 -5.61 -6.44
CA PRO A 27 -8.72 -5.38 -5.06
C PRO A 27 -7.98 -4.05 -4.93
N ARG A 28 -7.92 -3.55 -3.71
CA ARG A 28 -7.29 -2.26 -3.39
C ARG A 28 -5.95 -2.50 -2.69
N LEU A 29 -4.87 -1.94 -3.26
CA LEU A 29 -3.57 -1.90 -2.60
C LEU A 29 -3.52 -0.68 -1.69
N SER A 30 -3.64 -0.90 -0.39
CA SER A 30 -3.65 0.16 0.62
C SER A 30 -2.30 0.27 1.29
N VAL A 31 -1.79 1.50 1.42
CA VAL A 31 -0.51 1.79 2.05
C VAL A 31 -0.74 2.57 3.34
N HIS A 32 -0.08 2.15 4.40
CA HIS A 32 -0.04 2.87 5.67
C HIS A 32 1.42 3.04 6.09
N ARG A 33 1.78 4.21 6.57
CA ARG A 33 3.13 4.47 7.06
C ARG A 33 3.09 5.13 8.44
N SER A 34 4.07 4.78 9.25
CA SER A 34 4.37 5.48 10.49
C SER A 34 5.75 6.12 10.35
N SER A 35 6.25 6.79 11.39
CA SER A 35 7.58 7.38 11.37
C SER A 35 8.69 6.33 11.21
N LYS A 36 8.48 5.11 11.68
CA LYS A 36 9.48 4.04 11.71
C LYS A 36 9.27 2.93 10.71
N ASN A 37 8.04 2.73 10.24
CA ASN A 37 7.69 1.57 9.43
C ASN A 37 6.73 1.92 8.31
N ILE A 38 6.59 1.00 7.34
CA ILE A 38 5.60 1.11 6.28
C ILE A 38 4.91 -0.24 6.09
N TYR A 39 3.63 -0.20 5.72
CA TYR A 39 2.76 -1.36 5.62
C TYR A 39 1.99 -1.31 4.30
N ALA A 40 1.78 -2.47 3.69
CA ALA A 40 0.96 -2.59 2.48
C ALA A 40 -0.01 -3.75 2.65
N GLN A 41 -1.25 -3.56 2.21
CA GLN A 41 -2.29 -4.59 2.23
C GLN A 41 -3.04 -4.57 0.92
N ILE A 42 -3.38 -5.76 0.43
CA ILE A 42 -4.27 -5.91 -0.73
C ILE A 42 -5.60 -6.41 -0.20
N ILE A 43 -6.64 -5.59 -0.34
CA ILE A 43 -7.94 -5.77 0.29
C ILE A 43 -9.02 -5.96 -0.78
N ASP A 44 -9.82 -7.00 -0.61
CA ASP A 44 -11.05 -7.20 -1.39
C ASP A 44 -12.19 -6.51 -0.63
N ASP A 45 -12.57 -5.33 -1.07
CA ASP A 45 -13.62 -4.54 -0.40
C ASP A 45 -15.00 -5.18 -0.49
N ALA A 46 -15.26 -5.96 -1.54
CA ALA A 46 -16.55 -6.65 -1.70
C ALA A 46 -16.75 -7.72 -0.62
N LYS A 47 -15.68 -8.39 -0.22
CA LYS A 47 -15.70 -9.45 0.79
C LYS A 47 -15.23 -8.98 2.17
N GLY A 48 -14.67 -7.77 2.26
CA GLY A 48 -14.07 -7.27 3.49
C GLY A 48 -12.87 -8.09 3.94
N HIS A 49 -12.06 -8.57 3.02
CA HIS A 49 -11.03 -9.57 3.28
C HIS A 49 -9.66 -9.10 2.75
N THR A 50 -8.60 -9.29 3.55
CA THR A 50 -7.23 -8.99 3.14
C THR A 50 -6.65 -10.21 2.41
N LEU A 51 -6.27 -10.03 1.14
CA LEU A 51 -5.76 -11.10 0.29
C LEU A 51 -4.25 -11.30 0.45
N ALA A 52 -3.52 -10.23 0.68
CA ALA A 52 -2.06 -10.24 0.88
C ALA A 52 -1.65 -9.03 1.71
N ALA A 53 -0.58 -9.17 2.46
CA ALA A 53 -0.04 -8.07 3.27
C ALA A 53 1.47 -8.21 3.41
N ALA A 54 2.14 -7.08 3.60
CA ALA A 54 3.58 -7.03 3.88
C ALA A 54 3.90 -5.77 4.68
N SER A 55 4.91 -5.83 5.50
CA SER A 55 5.37 -4.67 6.26
C SER A 55 6.87 -4.76 6.55
N THR A 56 7.47 -3.63 6.91
CA THR A 56 8.87 -3.60 7.34
C THR A 56 9.10 -4.36 8.66
N LEU A 57 8.03 -4.73 9.36
CA LEU A 57 8.12 -5.56 10.57
C LEU A 57 8.16 -7.07 10.25
N ASP A 58 8.00 -7.46 8.99
CA ASP A 58 8.08 -8.86 8.59
C ASP A 58 9.46 -9.46 8.87
N ALA A 59 9.47 -10.74 9.22
CA ALA A 59 10.70 -11.47 9.50
C ALA A 59 11.68 -11.49 8.31
N ASP A 60 11.16 -11.38 7.09
CA ASP A 60 11.98 -11.34 5.87
C ASP A 60 12.88 -10.10 5.80
N PHE A 61 12.63 -9.10 6.64
CA PHE A 61 13.37 -7.82 6.62
C PHE A 61 14.28 -7.62 7.83
N LYS A 62 14.74 -8.69 8.46
CA LYS A 62 15.65 -8.60 9.61
C LYS A 62 16.96 -7.88 9.31
N SER A 63 17.39 -7.90 8.05
CA SER A 63 18.65 -7.27 7.62
C SER A 63 18.52 -5.80 7.28
N LEU A 64 17.31 -5.23 7.26
CA LEU A 64 17.12 -3.81 7.00
C LEU A 64 17.62 -2.97 8.17
N LYS A 65 18.35 -1.91 7.84
CA LYS A 65 18.85 -0.97 8.85
C LYS A 65 17.74 -0.18 9.50
N THR A 66 16.71 0.15 8.72
CA THR A 66 15.54 0.90 9.18
C THR A 66 14.34 0.53 8.36
N GLY A 67 13.16 0.68 8.94
CA GLY A 67 11.89 0.53 8.24
C GLY A 67 11.33 1.84 7.68
N ALA A 68 12.10 2.93 7.78
CA ALA A 68 11.60 4.28 7.53
C ALA A 68 12.06 4.89 6.20
N ASP A 69 12.94 4.23 5.44
CA ASP A 69 13.47 4.80 4.20
C ASP A 69 12.79 4.25 2.93
N SER A 70 13.14 4.82 1.79
CA SER A 70 12.58 4.41 0.50
C SER A 70 13.02 3.01 0.09
N ALA A 71 14.22 2.57 0.49
CA ALA A 71 14.70 1.21 0.22
C ALA A 71 13.83 0.17 0.95
N ALA A 72 13.47 0.45 2.20
CA ALA A 72 12.56 -0.41 2.96
C ALA A 72 11.17 -0.45 2.33
N ALA A 73 10.67 0.70 1.88
CA ALA A 73 9.37 0.77 1.19
C ALA A 73 9.39 -0.04 -0.11
N ALA A 74 10.45 0.04 -0.89
CA ALA A 74 10.61 -0.76 -2.11
C ALA A 74 10.61 -2.26 -1.80
N ALA A 75 11.28 -2.67 -0.73
CA ALA A 75 11.31 -4.07 -0.31
C ALA A 75 9.90 -4.56 0.06
N VAL A 76 9.11 -3.74 0.75
CA VAL A 76 7.72 -4.05 1.10
C VAL A 76 6.86 -4.17 -0.17
N GLY A 77 7.02 -3.25 -1.12
CA GLY A 77 6.32 -3.29 -2.40
C GLY A 77 6.57 -4.57 -3.17
N LYS A 78 7.83 -4.98 -3.26
CA LYS A 78 8.21 -6.23 -3.89
C LYS A 78 7.59 -7.43 -3.18
N LEU A 79 7.65 -7.47 -1.86
CA LEU A 79 7.13 -8.58 -1.07
C LEU A 79 5.62 -8.71 -1.19
N VAL A 80 4.88 -7.60 -1.10
CA VAL A 80 3.42 -7.64 -1.22
C VAL A 80 3.00 -8.10 -2.62
N ALA A 81 3.73 -7.70 -3.65
CA ALA A 81 3.47 -8.16 -5.02
C ALA A 81 3.72 -9.66 -5.18
N GLU A 82 4.78 -10.19 -4.59
CA GLU A 82 5.07 -11.63 -4.61
C GLU A 82 3.97 -12.41 -3.89
N ARG A 83 3.53 -11.93 -2.73
CA ARG A 83 2.44 -12.55 -1.97
C ARG A 83 1.10 -12.47 -2.71
N ALA A 84 0.85 -11.37 -3.40
CA ALA A 84 -0.33 -11.21 -4.25
C ALA A 84 -0.34 -12.21 -5.39
N ALA A 85 0.79 -12.43 -6.05
CA ALA A 85 0.92 -13.42 -7.11
C ALA A 85 0.59 -14.82 -6.62
N LYS A 86 1.05 -15.18 -5.42
CA LYS A 86 0.71 -16.47 -4.79
C LYS A 86 -0.77 -16.60 -4.49
N ALA A 87 -1.44 -15.50 -4.20
CA ALA A 87 -2.89 -15.45 -3.95
C ALA A 87 -3.72 -15.34 -5.24
N GLY A 88 -3.07 -15.30 -6.40
CA GLY A 88 -3.75 -15.19 -7.68
C GLY A 88 -4.17 -13.77 -8.06
N VAL A 89 -3.65 -12.75 -7.40
CA VAL A 89 -3.98 -11.35 -7.65
C VAL A 89 -2.94 -10.75 -8.60
N LYS A 90 -3.38 -10.22 -9.73
CA LYS A 90 -2.50 -9.58 -10.72
C LYS A 90 -2.81 -8.09 -10.91
N GLU A 91 -4.05 -7.68 -10.76
CA GLU A 91 -4.51 -6.32 -10.95
C GLU A 91 -5.08 -5.76 -9.65
N VAL A 92 -4.69 -4.55 -9.33
CA VAL A 92 -5.19 -3.83 -8.14
C VAL A 92 -5.41 -2.37 -8.50
N VAL A 93 -6.11 -1.64 -7.62
CA VAL A 93 -6.13 -0.18 -7.65
C VAL A 93 -5.32 0.33 -6.48
N PHE A 94 -4.59 1.41 -6.69
CA PHE A 94 -3.70 1.95 -5.67
C PHE A 94 -4.43 2.98 -4.79
N ASP A 95 -4.47 2.70 -3.48
CA ASP A 95 -5.02 3.61 -2.48
C ASP A 95 -3.86 4.13 -1.61
N ARG A 96 -3.40 5.34 -1.90
CA ARG A 96 -2.35 6.00 -1.12
C ARG A 96 -2.86 6.58 0.21
N GLY A 97 -4.15 6.50 0.49
CA GLY A 97 -4.75 7.09 1.67
C GLY A 97 -4.59 8.61 1.70
N ALA A 98 -4.13 9.14 2.83
CA ALA A 98 -3.89 10.56 3.01
C ALA A 98 -2.50 11.00 2.57
N TYR A 99 -1.67 10.08 2.08
CA TYR A 99 -0.27 10.37 1.74
C TYR A 99 -0.13 10.92 0.34
N ILE A 100 0.88 11.76 0.12
CA ILE A 100 1.25 12.25 -1.21
C ILE A 100 2.01 11.13 -1.93
N TYR A 101 1.79 10.99 -3.25
CA TYR A 101 2.52 10.01 -4.07
C TYR A 101 3.96 10.49 -4.27
N HIS A 102 4.79 10.28 -3.25
CA HIS A 102 6.17 10.74 -3.19
C HIS A 102 6.96 9.93 -2.17
N GLY A 103 8.27 9.93 -2.30
CA GLY A 103 9.18 9.28 -1.35
C GLY A 103 8.86 7.80 -1.15
N ARG A 104 8.60 7.41 0.09
CA ARG A 104 8.35 6.00 0.45
C ARG A 104 7.12 5.42 -0.24
N VAL A 105 6.06 6.17 -0.36
CA VAL A 105 4.83 5.70 -1.02
C VAL A 105 5.08 5.41 -2.49
N LYS A 106 5.78 6.31 -3.18
CA LYS A 106 6.17 6.13 -4.58
C LYS A 106 7.10 4.92 -4.75
N ALA A 107 8.10 4.78 -3.88
CA ALA A 107 9.07 3.67 -3.95
C ALA A 107 8.37 2.32 -3.80
N LEU A 108 7.40 2.21 -2.88
CA LEU A 108 6.61 1.00 -2.69
C LEU A 108 5.79 0.68 -3.94
N ALA A 109 5.10 1.68 -4.50
CA ALA A 109 4.25 1.48 -5.67
C ALA A 109 5.06 1.04 -6.90
N GLU A 110 6.19 1.70 -7.16
CA GLU A 110 7.05 1.35 -8.29
C GLU A 110 7.63 -0.06 -8.16
N ALA A 111 8.07 -0.44 -6.95
CA ALA A 111 8.59 -1.78 -6.70
C ALA A 111 7.52 -2.85 -6.88
N ALA A 112 6.29 -2.58 -6.46
CA ALA A 112 5.17 -3.51 -6.65
C ALA A 112 4.86 -3.69 -8.15
N ARG A 113 4.90 -2.62 -8.93
CA ARG A 113 4.71 -2.68 -10.40
C ARG A 113 5.81 -3.49 -11.07
N GLU A 114 7.06 -3.26 -10.69
CA GLU A 114 8.21 -4.02 -11.21
C GLU A 114 8.12 -5.50 -10.89
N ALA A 115 7.54 -5.85 -9.75
CA ALA A 115 7.36 -7.25 -9.32
C ALA A 115 6.12 -7.92 -9.93
N GLY A 116 5.37 -7.21 -10.76
CA GLY A 116 4.28 -7.81 -11.55
C GLY A 116 2.87 -7.35 -11.29
N LEU A 117 2.65 -6.48 -10.30
CA LEU A 117 1.30 -5.93 -10.08
C LEU A 117 0.97 -4.88 -11.13
N SER A 118 -0.26 -4.91 -11.60
CA SER A 118 -0.80 -3.97 -12.58
C SER A 118 -1.71 -2.96 -11.90
N PHE A 119 -1.35 -1.70 -12.00
CA PHE A 119 -2.19 -0.60 -11.51
C PHE A 119 -1.72 0.74 -12.01
#